data_d064da411584f821820f64db387894c1
#
_entry.id   d064da411584f821820f64db387894c1
#
_cell.length_a   1.000
_cell.length_b   1.000
_cell.length_c   1.000
_cell.angle_alpha   90.00
_cell.angle_beta   90.00
_cell.angle_gamma   90.00
#
_symmetry.space_group_name_H-M   'P 1'
#
loop_
_entity.id
_entity.type
_entity.pdbx_description
1 polymer ?
#
loop_
_entity_poly.entity_id
_entity_poly.type
_entity_poly.pdbx_seq_one_letter_code
_entity_poly.pdbx_strand_id
1 'polypeptide(L)'
;RQRQMCIRDRFFFYSALTLVPASLPLAILLAALITFGNFGERFELLAMKAAGISLLKIMRPLIIFISIICCVSFYFQNVIGPKAQTKLWTLLISMKQKSPEVDIPEGVFYDEIDGYNLYVKHKNRKTGMLYDVLIYNFEKGFENAQIIKSDSGRLEMTADKQHLYLHLYSGEQFENLKSQNMNQKNVPYRREAFVEKHAIIEFNSDFNMVDAGFMSNQSNSKDMRMLQAGIDSMKVQNDSVGRSYYKEAMASTYKATTNTLSKTDTMKIESARLGNYDVDSLFNAATLMQKQKIMSTAVSRAESAASDWSFKGFNISQTETSLRRHMTSWHEKLTLSLACLIFFFIGAPLGGIIRKGGLGMPVVVSVLIFIIYYIINNTGYKMARDGKWIVWMGMWTSTAVLAPLGAFLTYKSNNDSVVLNADAYVNWFKKIAGIRSVRHLFRKEVIIHDPDYARLPGELQQLSADCRAYAEKKALMRAPNYFRLWMNDTPYDEEVAELNDRMEALIDEMSNTRSIPLLTALNNYPVIAVHAHVRPFRNYWLNMLCGVIVPVGLFFYFRIWAFRIRLNKDMERIIRTNEEIRNIITVSYTHLTLPTT
;
A
#
# COMPACT_ATOMS: atom_id res chain seq x y z
N ARG A 1 2.82 -25.10 32.00
CA ARG A 1 3.92 -24.47 31.22
C ARG A 1 4.25 -25.26 29.94
N GLN A 2 4.44 -26.58 29.96
CA GLN A 2 4.76 -27.38 28.75
C GLN A 2 3.66 -27.30 27.66
N ARG A 3 2.35 -27.39 28.03
CA ARG A 3 1.25 -27.25 27.05
C ARG A 3 1.17 -25.86 26.42
N GLN A 4 1.44 -24.80 27.18
CA GLN A 4 1.45 -23.42 26.65
C GLN A 4 2.63 -23.21 25.69
N MET A 5 3.81 -23.76 25.96
CA MET A 5 4.95 -23.77 25.03
C MET A 5 4.58 -24.48 23.72
N CYS A 6 3.96 -25.64 23.81
CA CYS A 6 3.58 -26.42 22.63
C CYS A 6 2.52 -25.70 21.75
N ILE A 7 1.58 -24.94 22.33
CA ILE A 7 0.59 -24.14 21.60
C ILE A 7 1.28 -22.97 20.92
N ARG A 8 2.16 -22.25 21.61
CA ARG A 8 2.94 -21.14 21.06
C ARG A 8 3.79 -21.57 19.88
N ASP A 9 4.49 -22.71 20.02
CA ASP A 9 5.35 -23.22 18.95
C ASP A 9 4.56 -23.66 17.72
N ARG A 10 3.39 -24.28 17.91
CA ARG A 10 2.45 -24.60 16.82
C ARG A 10 1.91 -23.33 16.15
N PHE A 11 1.59 -22.30 16.93
CA PHE A 11 1.15 -21.01 16.39
C PHE A 11 2.22 -20.39 15.50
N PHE A 12 3.47 -20.29 15.96
CA PHE A 12 4.58 -19.76 15.17
C PHE A 12 4.84 -20.60 13.92
N PHE A 13 4.77 -21.92 14.04
CA PHE A 13 4.95 -22.84 12.92
C PHE A 13 3.89 -22.62 11.83
N TYR A 14 2.60 -22.62 12.17
CA TYR A 14 1.55 -22.37 11.18
C TYR A 14 1.57 -20.94 10.66
N SER A 15 1.90 -19.96 11.49
CA SER A 15 2.08 -18.58 11.05
C SER A 15 3.21 -18.45 10.03
N ALA A 16 4.36 -19.08 10.28
CA ALA A 16 5.47 -19.11 9.34
C ALA A 16 5.07 -19.77 8.01
N LEU A 17 4.36 -20.90 8.06
CA LEU A 17 3.86 -21.55 6.84
C LEU A 17 2.93 -20.66 6.01
N THR A 18 2.10 -19.83 6.65
CA THR A 18 1.20 -18.92 5.90
C THR A 18 1.94 -17.77 5.23
N LEU A 19 3.13 -17.39 5.73
CA LEU A 19 3.94 -16.31 5.18
C LEU A 19 4.85 -16.76 4.02
N VAL A 20 5.19 -18.05 3.93
CA VAL A 20 6.10 -18.60 2.91
C VAL A 20 5.70 -18.19 1.48
N PRO A 21 4.44 -18.34 1.02
CA PRO A 21 4.08 -18.01 -0.35
C PRO A 21 4.27 -16.52 -0.69
N ALA A 22 4.02 -15.63 0.25
CA ALA A 22 4.14 -14.19 0.03
C ALA A 22 5.61 -13.73 0.03
N SER A 23 6.48 -14.37 0.83
CA SER A 23 7.90 -14.02 0.92
C SER A 23 8.75 -14.61 -0.22
N LEU A 24 8.30 -15.70 -0.84
CA LEU A 24 9.06 -16.44 -1.83
C LEU A 24 9.40 -15.62 -3.09
N PRO A 25 8.49 -14.83 -3.69
CA PRO A 25 8.83 -13.96 -4.82
C PRO A 25 9.91 -12.92 -4.46
N LEU A 26 9.84 -12.30 -3.27
CA LEU A 26 10.85 -11.36 -2.79
C LEU A 26 12.22 -12.03 -2.63
N ALA A 27 12.24 -13.25 -2.05
CA ALA A 27 13.48 -14.01 -1.87
C ALA A 27 14.13 -14.35 -3.21
N ILE A 28 13.34 -14.73 -4.22
CA ILE A 28 13.84 -15.01 -5.57
C ILE A 28 14.39 -13.75 -6.24
N LEU A 29 13.68 -12.62 -6.11
CA LEU A 29 14.15 -11.34 -6.64
C LEU A 29 15.50 -10.96 -6.04
N LEU A 30 15.61 -11.04 -4.71
CA LEU A 30 16.83 -10.72 -4.00
C LEU A 30 17.98 -11.66 -4.38
N ALA A 31 17.73 -12.97 -4.40
CA ALA A 31 18.72 -13.96 -4.78
C ALA A 31 19.22 -13.75 -6.22
N ALA A 32 18.31 -13.47 -7.16
CA ALA A 32 18.66 -13.18 -8.54
C ALA A 32 19.50 -11.91 -8.66
N LEU A 33 19.12 -10.82 -7.96
CA LEU A 33 19.87 -9.57 -7.94
C LEU A 33 21.27 -9.73 -7.38
N ILE A 34 21.43 -10.48 -6.26
CA ILE A 34 22.73 -10.74 -5.66
C ILE A 34 23.60 -11.59 -6.58
N THR A 35 23.05 -12.69 -7.10
CA THR A 35 23.82 -13.62 -7.95
C THR A 35 24.31 -12.95 -9.22
N PHE A 36 23.41 -12.31 -9.96
CA PHE A 36 23.79 -11.62 -11.22
C PHE A 36 24.55 -10.31 -10.95
N GLY A 37 24.32 -9.66 -9.80
CA GLY A 37 25.12 -8.53 -9.34
C GLY A 37 26.58 -8.91 -9.10
N ASN A 38 26.83 -10.03 -8.40
CA ASN A 38 28.19 -10.56 -8.20
C ASN A 38 28.87 -10.94 -9.51
N PHE A 39 28.15 -11.57 -10.45
CA PHE A 39 28.69 -11.84 -11.80
C PHE A 39 29.04 -10.56 -12.56
N GLY A 40 28.24 -9.48 -12.37
CA GLY A 40 28.49 -8.17 -12.96
C GLY A 40 29.71 -7.47 -12.33
N GLU A 41 29.83 -7.49 -11.00
CA GLU A 41 30.90 -6.85 -10.23
C GLU A 41 32.27 -7.51 -10.50
N ARG A 42 32.30 -8.84 -10.59
CA ARG A 42 33.52 -9.62 -10.90
C ARG A 42 33.86 -9.69 -12.38
N PHE A 43 33.12 -8.99 -13.25
CA PHE A 43 33.28 -9.03 -14.69
C PHE A 43 33.07 -10.42 -15.35
N GLU A 44 32.62 -11.42 -14.57
CA GLU A 44 32.36 -12.77 -15.10
C GLU A 44 31.28 -12.76 -16.17
N LEU A 45 30.19 -12.00 -15.93
CA LEU A 45 29.12 -11.81 -16.90
C LEU A 45 29.61 -11.16 -18.18
N LEU A 46 30.53 -10.19 -18.07
CA LEU A 46 31.13 -9.52 -19.22
C LEU A 46 32.02 -10.46 -20.01
N ALA A 47 32.85 -11.27 -19.32
CA ALA A 47 33.70 -12.26 -19.97
C ALA A 47 32.88 -13.33 -20.73
N MET A 48 31.79 -13.84 -20.13
CA MET A 48 30.88 -14.78 -20.80
C MET A 48 30.22 -14.16 -22.05
N LYS A 49 29.79 -12.90 -21.96
CA LYS A 49 29.23 -12.19 -23.11
C LYS A 49 30.25 -11.91 -24.21
N ALA A 50 31.49 -11.54 -23.85
CA ALA A 50 32.59 -11.38 -24.81
C ALA A 50 32.95 -12.68 -25.52
N ALA A 51 32.74 -13.82 -24.88
CA ALA A 51 32.85 -15.16 -25.49
C ALA A 51 31.63 -15.53 -26.36
N GLY A 52 30.67 -14.61 -26.61
CA GLY A 52 29.50 -14.84 -27.47
C GLY A 52 28.32 -15.56 -26.79
N ILE A 53 28.36 -15.72 -25.44
CA ILE A 53 27.28 -16.38 -24.71
C ILE A 53 26.22 -15.34 -24.34
N SER A 54 25.00 -15.51 -24.87
CA SER A 54 23.87 -14.61 -24.56
C SER A 54 23.41 -14.73 -23.11
N LEU A 55 22.88 -13.64 -22.53
CA LEU A 55 22.35 -13.62 -21.17
C LEU A 55 21.29 -14.70 -20.95
N LEU A 56 20.39 -14.89 -21.91
CA LEU A 56 19.35 -15.92 -21.84
C LEU A 56 19.92 -17.34 -21.75
N LYS A 57 21.05 -17.60 -22.42
CA LYS A 57 21.74 -18.89 -22.34
C LYS A 57 22.33 -19.12 -20.94
N ILE A 58 22.86 -18.06 -20.32
CA ILE A 58 23.37 -18.09 -18.94
C ILE A 58 22.21 -18.30 -17.94
N MET A 59 21.07 -17.65 -18.17
CA MET A 59 19.88 -17.77 -17.31
C MET A 59 19.15 -19.10 -17.46
N ARG A 60 19.30 -19.83 -18.57
CA ARG A 60 18.52 -21.04 -18.90
C ARG A 60 18.45 -22.09 -17.78
N PRO A 61 19.55 -22.52 -17.14
CA PRO A 61 19.48 -23.49 -16.05
C PRO A 61 18.73 -22.96 -14.84
N LEU A 62 18.85 -21.65 -14.54
CA LEU A 62 18.14 -21.00 -13.44
C LEU A 62 16.66 -20.84 -13.75
N ILE A 63 16.27 -20.56 -15.01
CA ILE A 63 14.86 -20.50 -15.43
C ILE A 63 14.18 -21.85 -15.17
N ILE A 64 14.84 -22.98 -15.51
CA ILE A 64 14.31 -24.32 -15.25
C ILE A 64 14.12 -24.52 -13.74
N PHE A 65 15.14 -24.18 -12.94
CA PHE A 65 15.09 -24.31 -11.48
C PHE A 65 13.99 -23.44 -10.86
N ILE A 66 13.86 -22.19 -11.27
CA ILE A 66 12.80 -21.27 -10.79
C ILE A 66 11.42 -21.74 -11.24
N SER A 67 11.29 -22.33 -12.43
CA SER A 67 10.03 -22.92 -12.89
C SER A 67 9.60 -24.09 -12.00
N ILE A 68 10.54 -24.91 -11.55
CA ILE A 68 10.26 -25.97 -10.56
C ILE A 68 9.80 -25.34 -9.24
N ILE A 69 10.49 -24.30 -8.76
CA ILE A 69 10.08 -23.58 -7.55
C ILE A 69 8.67 -22.96 -7.71
N CYS A 70 8.34 -22.43 -8.87
CA CYS A 70 7.01 -21.92 -9.19
C CYS A 70 5.93 -23.00 -9.03
N CYS A 71 6.18 -24.21 -9.55
CA CYS A 71 5.29 -25.37 -9.39
C CYS A 71 5.16 -25.79 -7.91
N VAL A 72 6.28 -25.84 -7.20
CA VAL A 72 6.29 -26.13 -5.75
C VAL A 72 5.52 -25.06 -4.98
N SER A 73 5.69 -23.78 -5.30
CA SER A 73 4.96 -22.67 -4.70
C SER A 73 3.46 -22.79 -4.95
N PHE A 74 3.05 -23.16 -6.16
CA PHE A 74 1.65 -23.41 -6.47
C PHE A 74 1.07 -24.57 -5.67
N TYR A 75 1.79 -25.70 -5.59
CA TYR A 75 1.40 -26.83 -4.76
C TYR A 75 1.27 -26.43 -3.29
N PHE A 76 2.24 -25.67 -2.79
CA PHE A 76 2.23 -25.17 -1.41
C PHE A 76 1.01 -24.32 -1.11
N GLN A 77 0.67 -23.36 -2.00
CA GLN A 77 -0.49 -22.49 -1.85
C GLN A 77 -1.81 -23.23 -1.99
N ASN A 78 -1.84 -24.33 -2.78
CA ASN A 78 -3.06 -25.07 -3.01
C ASN A 78 -3.35 -26.10 -1.91
N VAL A 79 -2.34 -26.70 -1.32
CA VAL A 79 -2.49 -27.82 -0.38
C VAL A 79 -2.07 -27.44 1.04
N ILE A 80 -0.86 -26.94 1.21
CA ILE A 80 -0.28 -26.68 2.55
C ILE A 80 -0.84 -25.40 3.14
N GLY A 81 -0.91 -24.34 2.35
CA GLY A 81 -1.41 -23.03 2.78
C GLY A 81 -2.81 -23.07 3.40
N PRO A 82 -3.83 -23.60 2.73
CA PRO A 82 -5.18 -23.70 3.28
C PRO A 82 -5.24 -24.48 4.58
N LYS A 83 -4.53 -25.61 4.67
CA LYS A 83 -4.46 -26.43 5.90
C LYS A 83 -3.78 -25.68 7.04
N ALA A 84 -2.68 -24.98 6.75
CA ALA A 84 -1.97 -24.16 7.73
C ALA A 84 -2.84 -23.01 8.22
N GLN A 85 -3.54 -22.32 7.29
CA GLN A 85 -4.45 -21.23 7.59
C GLN A 85 -5.61 -21.68 8.49
N THR A 86 -6.25 -22.79 8.16
CA THR A 86 -7.32 -23.37 8.99
C THR A 86 -6.82 -23.65 10.41
N LYS A 87 -5.67 -24.34 10.54
CA LYS A 87 -5.11 -24.66 11.85
C LYS A 87 -4.67 -23.42 12.63
N LEU A 88 -4.14 -22.40 11.96
CA LEU A 88 -3.75 -21.14 12.58
C LEU A 88 -4.97 -20.42 13.17
N TRP A 89 -6.05 -20.28 12.38
CA TRP A 89 -7.28 -19.63 12.83
C TRP A 89 -7.99 -20.43 13.93
N THR A 90 -8.04 -21.77 13.80
CA THR A 90 -8.58 -22.62 14.85
C THR A 90 -7.83 -22.43 16.17
N LEU A 91 -6.51 -22.34 16.12
CA LEU A 91 -5.70 -22.05 17.31
C LEU A 91 -5.98 -20.64 17.87
N LEU A 92 -6.06 -19.62 17.02
CA LEU A 92 -6.35 -18.24 17.44
C LEU A 92 -7.71 -18.14 18.14
N ILE A 93 -8.76 -18.73 17.56
CA ILE A 93 -10.10 -18.74 18.16
C ILE A 93 -10.09 -19.52 19.47
N SER A 94 -9.46 -20.71 19.49
CA SER A 94 -9.35 -21.51 20.71
C SER A 94 -8.55 -20.81 21.81
N MET A 95 -7.55 -20.01 21.43
CA MET A 95 -6.80 -19.18 22.39
C MET A 95 -7.65 -18.02 22.92
N LYS A 96 -8.45 -17.39 22.06
CA LYS A 96 -9.35 -16.29 22.46
C LYS A 96 -10.43 -16.79 23.43
N GLN A 97 -11.03 -17.94 23.15
CA GLN A 97 -12.04 -18.56 24.02
C GLN A 97 -11.48 -19.04 25.38
N LYS A 98 -10.17 -19.27 25.48
CA LYS A 98 -9.56 -19.82 26.70
C LYS A 98 -9.32 -18.80 27.81
N SER A 99 -9.36 -17.51 27.55
CA SER A 99 -8.99 -16.48 28.51
C SER A 99 -10.01 -15.33 28.51
N PRO A 100 -11.27 -15.57 28.89
CA PRO A 100 -12.27 -14.51 29.00
C PRO A 100 -11.89 -13.47 30.05
N GLU A 101 -11.12 -13.87 31.09
CA GLU A 101 -10.61 -12.96 32.13
C GLU A 101 -9.74 -11.83 31.58
N VAL A 102 -9.03 -12.07 30.49
CA VAL A 102 -8.07 -11.11 29.91
C VAL A 102 -8.75 -10.13 28.94
N ASP A 103 -9.88 -10.51 28.35
CA ASP A 103 -10.44 -9.84 27.17
C ASP A 103 -11.71 -8.99 27.45
N ILE A 104 -12.12 -8.84 28.73
CA ILE A 104 -13.24 -7.96 29.08
C ILE A 104 -12.83 -6.50 28.79
N PRO A 105 -13.46 -5.83 27.81
CA PRO A 105 -13.14 -4.45 27.46
C PRO A 105 -13.67 -3.48 28.51
N GLU A 106 -12.97 -2.36 28.72
CA GLU A 106 -13.44 -1.28 29.57
C GLU A 106 -14.48 -0.42 28.84
N GLY A 107 -15.60 -0.09 29.51
CA GLY A 107 -16.58 0.85 29.00
C GLY A 107 -17.52 0.30 27.91
N VAL A 108 -17.47 -1.00 27.62
CA VAL A 108 -18.31 -1.66 26.62
C VAL A 108 -18.95 -2.90 27.21
N PHE A 109 -20.15 -3.25 26.74
CA PHE A 109 -20.79 -4.50 27.11
C PHE A 109 -20.08 -5.68 26.45
N TYR A 110 -19.76 -6.68 27.26
CA TYR A 110 -19.17 -7.94 26.86
C TYR A 110 -20.24 -9.03 26.89
N ASP A 111 -20.58 -9.60 25.74
CA ASP A 111 -21.68 -10.56 25.51
C ASP A 111 -21.19 -11.96 25.07
N GLU A 112 -19.87 -12.23 25.18
CA GLU A 112 -19.32 -13.54 24.78
C GLU A 112 -19.54 -14.66 25.82
N ILE A 113 -20.23 -14.38 26.94
CA ILE A 113 -20.63 -15.37 27.95
C ILE A 113 -22.13 -15.67 27.76
N ASP A 114 -22.45 -16.90 27.41
CA ASP A 114 -23.83 -17.30 27.18
C ASP A 114 -24.74 -16.98 28.35
N GLY A 115 -25.82 -16.24 28.09
CA GLY A 115 -26.79 -15.84 29.11
C GLY A 115 -26.39 -14.63 29.98
N TYR A 116 -25.20 -14.06 29.79
CA TYR A 116 -24.69 -12.94 30.60
C TYR A 116 -24.14 -11.82 29.72
N ASN A 117 -24.55 -10.58 30.01
CA ASN A 117 -23.91 -9.37 29.47
C ASN A 117 -23.21 -8.63 30.60
N LEU A 118 -21.91 -8.51 30.50
CA LEU A 118 -21.05 -7.92 31.51
C LEU A 118 -20.54 -6.54 31.07
N TYR A 119 -20.75 -5.53 31.86
CA TYR A 119 -20.16 -4.19 31.66
C TYR A 119 -19.21 -3.87 32.80
N VAL A 120 -18.02 -3.38 32.47
CA VAL A 120 -16.98 -2.98 33.41
C VAL A 120 -16.50 -1.59 33.04
N LYS A 121 -16.59 -0.65 33.97
CA LYS A 121 -16.17 0.72 33.72
C LYS A 121 -14.65 0.85 33.71
N HIS A 122 -13.97 0.20 34.64
CA HIS A 122 -12.52 0.21 34.76
C HIS A 122 -11.96 -1.13 35.21
N LYS A 123 -10.81 -1.55 34.65
CA LYS A 123 -10.13 -2.80 34.99
C LYS A 123 -8.69 -2.57 35.39
N ASN A 124 -8.30 -3.04 36.56
CA ASN A 124 -6.89 -3.05 36.95
C ASN A 124 -6.19 -4.29 36.37
N ARG A 125 -5.40 -4.10 35.33
CA ARG A 125 -4.69 -5.20 34.65
C ARG A 125 -3.66 -5.94 35.51
N LYS A 126 -3.16 -5.32 36.60
CA LYS A 126 -2.17 -5.95 37.48
C LYS A 126 -2.80 -6.86 38.52
N THR A 127 -3.94 -6.47 39.08
CA THR A 127 -4.63 -7.21 40.14
C THR A 127 -5.81 -8.04 39.64
N GLY A 128 -6.27 -7.84 38.40
CA GLY A 128 -7.46 -8.47 37.85
C GLY A 128 -8.78 -7.93 38.40
N MET A 129 -8.75 -6.87 39.23
CA MET A 129 -9.95 -6.27 39.81
C MET A 129 -10.70 -5.44 38.76
N LEU A 130 -12.02 -5.63 38.77
CA LEU A 130 -13.01 -4.94 37.95
C LEU A 130 -13.73 -3.94 38.84
N TYR A 131 -14.00 -2.73 38.33
CA TYR A 131 -14.66 -1.66 39.07
C TYR A 131 -15.90 -1.16 38.33
N ASP A 132 -16.96 -0.79 39.08
CA ASP A 132 -18.27 -0.41 38.57
C ASP A 132 -18.81 -1.49 37.61
N VAL A 133 -19.05 -2.66 38.16
CA VAL A 133 -19.48 -3.85 37.40
C VAL A 133 -20.99 -3.88 37.30
N LEU A 134 -21.51 -4.02 36.08
CA LEU A 134 -22.94 -4.20 35.80
C LEU A 134 -23.12 -5.49 35.00
N ILE A 135 -23.97 -6.38 35.50
CA ILE A 135 -24.21 -7.69 34.90
C ILE A 135 -25.70 -7.87 34.64
N TYR A 136 -26.02 -8.20 33.41
CA TYR A 136 -27.34 -8.67 33.02
C TYR A 136 -27.28 -10.18 32.84
N ASN A 137 -28.07 -10.89 33.63
CA ASN A 137 -28.22 -12.34 33.52
C ASN A 137 -29.58 -12.65 32.84
N PHE A 138 -29.51 -13.26 31.68
CA PHE A 138 -30.66 -13.68 30.86
C PHE A 138 -30.80 -15.21 30.76
N GLU A 139 -30.09 -15.97 31.59
CA GLU A 139 -30.10 -17.45 31.57
C GLU A 139 -31.54 -18.02 31.71
N LYS A 140 -32.39 -17.33 32.46
CA LYS A 140 -33.80 -17.67 32.63
C LYS A 140 -34.74 -16.95 31.66
N GLY A 141 -34.23 -16.41 30.57
CA GLY A 141 -34.96 -15.60 29.61
C GLY A 141 -35.10 -14.13 30.00
N PHE A 142 -35.40 -13.27 29.01
CA PHE A 142 -35.54 -11.82 29.19
C PHE A 142 -36.64 -11.43 30.19
N GLU A 143 -37.67 -12.24 30.33
CA GLU A 143 -38.77 -11.97 31.27
C GLU A 143 -38.35 -12.07 32.74
N ASN A 144 -37.35 -12.91 33.03
CA ASN A 144 -36.79 -13.13 34.36
C ASN A 144 -35.37 -12.62 34.47
N ALA A 145 -35.05 -11.57 33.74
CA ALA A 145 -33.70 -10.98 33.75
C ALA A 145 -33.31 -10.51 35.15
N GLN A 146 -32.09 -10.82 35.53
CA GLN A 146 -31.45 -10.31 36.76
C GLN A 146 -30.43 -9.24 36.38
N ILE A 147 -30.45 -8.15 37.12
CA ILE A 147 -29.48 -7.07 37.00
C ILE A 147 -28.70 -7.02 38.28
N ILE A 148 -27.38 -7.16 38.21
CA ILE A 148 -26.46 -7.07 39.33
C ILE A 148 -25.56 -5.87 39.12
N LYS A 149 -25.55 -4.95 40.07
CA LYS A 149 -24.62 -3.81 40.10
C LYS A 149 -23.70 -3.97 41.29
N SER A 150 -22.39 -3.90 41.09
CA SER A 150 -21.38 -4.02 42.14
C SER A 150 -20.30 -2.96 41.98
N ASP A 151 -19.80 -2.45 43.12
CA ASP A 151 -18.72 -1.45 43.17
C ASP A 151 -17.41 -2.03 42.66
N SER A 152 -17.14 -3.31 42.97
CA SER A 152 -15.97 -4.01 42.47
C SER A 152 -16.24 -5.51 42.38
N GLY A 153 -15.41 -6.18 41.60
CA GLY A 153 -15.48 -7.64 41.44
C GLY A 153 -14.18 -8.21 40.90
N ARG A 154 -14.09 -9.52 40.96
CA ARG A 154 -13.01 -10.30 40.38
C ARG A 154 -13.56 -11.53 39.69
N LEU A 155 -13.12 -11.77 38.48
CA LEU A 155 -13.48 -12.94 37.72
C LEU A 155 -12.29 -13.91 37.73
N GLU A 156 -12.49 -15.11 38.24
CA GLU A 156 -11.48 -16.15 38.29
C GLU A 156 -11.99 -17.42 37.64
N MET A 157 -11.11 -18.18 37.03
CA MET A 157 -11.45 -19.49 36.51
C MET A 157 -11.26 -20.55 37.57
N THR A 158 -12.25 -21.43 37.74
CA THR A 158 -12.15 -22.56 38.67
C THR A 158 -11.02 -23.52 38.28
N ALA A 159 -10.53 -24.31 39.25
CA ALA A 159 -9.43 -25.24 39.03
C ALA A 159 -9.72 -26.33 38.00
N ASP A 160 -10.99 -26.70 37.83
CA ASP A 160 -11.50 -27.62 36.79
C ASP A 160 -11.62 -27.00 35.42
N LYS A 161 -11.53 -25.64 35.32
CA LYS A 161 -11.63 -24.85 34.10
C LYS A 161 -12.99 -25.00 33.34
N GLN A 162 -14.01 -25.45 34.01
CA GLN A 162 -15.35 -25.57 33.45
C GLN A 162 -16.28 -24.47 33.92
N HIS A 163 -15.88 -23.69 34.93
CA HIS A 163 -16.69 -22.61 35.50
C HIS A 163 -15.86 -21.35 35.66
N LEU A 164 -16.52 -20.21 35.52
CA LEU A 164 -16.01 -18.91 35.91
C LEU A 164 -16.55 -18.56 37.29
N TYR A 165 -15.68 -18.24 38.22
CA TYR A 165 -16.00 -17.85 39.56
C TYR A 165 -15.96 -16.32 39.64
N LEU A 166 -17.13 -15.73 39.80
CA LEU A 166 -17.31 -14.29 39.88
C LEU A 166 -17.46 -13.87 41.34
N HIS A 167 -16.49 -13.17 41.86
CA HIS A 167 -16.54 -12.51 43.18
C HIS A 167 -16.98 -11.08 42.98
N LEU A 168 -18.06 -10.67 43.64
CA LEU A 168 -18.58 -9.31 43.61
C LEU A 168 -18.57 -8.75 45.05
N TYR A 169 -18.12 -7.53 45.20
CA TYR A 169 -18.00 -6.83 46.48
C TYR A 169 -18.89 -5.60 46.47
N SER A 170 -19.69 -5.44 47.52
CA SER A 170 -20.60 -4.30 47.74
C SER A 170 -21.47 -4.02 46.51
N GLY A 171 -22.74 -4.38 46.59
CA GLY A 171 -23.61 -4.19 45.45
C GLY A 171 -25.07 -4.49 45.71
N GLU A 172 -25.86 -4.37 44.66
CA GLU A 172 -27.29 -4.62 44.66
C GLU A 172 -27.68 -5.53 43.48
N GLN A 173 -28.62 -6.43 43.72
CA GLN A 173 -29.22 -7.25 42.69
C GLN A 173 -30.72 -6.95 42.59
N PHE A 174 -31.20 -6.87 41.37
CA PHE A 174 -32.62 -6.75 41.04
C PHE A 174 -33.00 -7.96 40.20
N GLU A 175 -34.08 -8.62 40.61
CA GLU A 175 -34.59 -9.83 39.93
C GLU A 175 -36.09 -9.74 39.79
N ASN A 176 -36.63 -10.01 38.62
CA ASN A 176 -38.06 -10.17 38.38
C ASN A 176 -38.52 -11.56 38.86
N LEU A 177 -39.56 -11.62 39.71
CA LEU A 177 -39.96 -12.83 40.39
C LEU A 177 -41.03 -13.67 39.66
N LYS A 178 -41.62 -13.18 38.56
CA LYS A 178 -42.61 -13.91 37.77
C LYS A 178 -42.49 -13.66 36.30
N SER A 179 -42.81 -14.68 35.50
CA SER A 179 -43.08 -14.51 34.08
C SER A 179 -44.23 -13.51 33.91
N GLN A 180 -43.96 -12.46 33.17
CA GLN A 180 -44.91 -11.36 33.00
C GLN A 180 -46.03 -11.76 32.05
N ASN A 181 -47.24 -11.86 32.56
CA ASN A 181 -48.39 -11.70 31.70
C ASN A 181 -48.45 -10.22 31.31
N MET A 182 -48.36 -9.90 30.02
CA MET A 182 -48.35 -8.54 29.46
C MET A 182 -49.48 -7.61 29.94
N ASN A 183 -50.49 -8.15 30.65
CA ASN A 183 -51.62 -7.39 31.17
C ASN A 183 -51.49 -6.96 32.63
N GLN A 184 -50.41 -7.30 33.34
CA GLN A 184 -50.21 -6.88 34.73
C GLN A 184 -49.37 -5.62 34.83
N LYS A 185 -49.96 -4.50 35.32
CA LYS A 185 -49.31 -3.21 35.53
C LYS A 185 -48.23 -3.22 36.63
N ASN A 186 -48.23 -4.16 37.55
CA ASN A 186 -47.27 -4.25 38.65
C ASN A 186 -46.59 -5.63 38.63
N VAL A 187 -45.31 -5.64 38.34
CA VAL A 187 -44.49 -6.86 38.36
C VAL A 187 -43.72 -6.87 39.68
N PRO A 188 -43.89 -7.93 40.51
CA PRO A 188 -43.12 -8.04 41.74
C PRO A 188 -41.65 -8.30 41.39
N TYR A 189 -40.77 -7.46 41.99
CA TYR A 189 -39.33 -7.60 41.86
C TYR A 189 -38.69 -7.76 43.25
N ARG A 190 -37.57 -8.47 43.30
CA ARG A 190 -36.74 -8.63 44.49
C ARG A 190 -35.51 -7.71 44.35
N ARG A 191 -35.29 -6.91 45.37
CA ARG A 191 -34.02 -6.15 45.53
C ARG A 191 -33.26 -6.77 46.70
N GLU A 192 -32.02 -7.11 46.45
CA GLU A 192 -31.09 -7.70 47.40
C GLU A 192 -29.83 -6.88 47.42
N ALA A 193 -29.45 -6.35 48.60
CA ALA A 193 -28.18 -5.70 48.81
C ALA A 193 -27.22 -6.73 49.42
N PHE A 194 -26.00 -6.79 48.92
CA PHE A 194 -24.97 -7.71 49.38
C PHE A 194 -23.64 -6.99 49.64
N VAL A 195 -22.91 -7.47 50.62
CA VAL A 195 -21.52 -7.04 50.91
C VAL A 195 -20.57 -7.85 50.06
N GLU A 196 -20.83 -9.13 49.96
CA GLU A 196 -20.06 -10.06 49.11
C GLU A 196 -21.01 -11.05 48.47
N LYS A 197 -20.80 -11.32 47.16
CA LYS A 197 -21.58 -12.26 46.41
C LYS A 197 -20.69 -13.11 45.50
N HIS A 198 -20.92 -14.41 45.52
CA HIS A 198 -20.23 -15.36 44.67
C HIS A 198 -21.22 -15.93 43.66
N ALA A 199 -20.86 -15.85 42.40
CA ALA A 199 -21.62 -16.49 41.34
C ALA A 199 -20.70 -17.44 40.56
N ILE A 200 -21.22 -18.63 40.26
CA ILE A 200 -20.54 -19.57 39.40
C ILE A 200 -21.28 -19.54 38.06
N ILE A 201 -20.54 -19.22 37.03
CA ILE A 201 -21.04 -19.17 35.65
C ILE A 201 -20.49 -20.39 34.94
N GLU A 202 -21.38 -21.22 34.36
CA GLU A 202 -20.92 -22.34 33.54
C GLU A 202 -20.17 -21.80 32.32
N PHE A 203 -18.90 -22.16 32.22
CA PHE A 203 -18.03 -21.76 31.14
C PHE A 203 -17.20 -22.95 30.70
N ASN A 204 -17.55 -23.52 29.59
CA ASN A 204 -16.81 -24.65 29.04
C ASN A 204 -15.48 -24.20 28.46
N SER A 205 -14.42 -24.20 29.31
CA SER A 205 -13.06 -23.86 28.91
C SER A 205 -12.23 -25.08 28.48
N ASP A 206 -12.87 -26.22 28.27
CA ASP A 206 -12.18 -27.34 27.67
C ASP A 206 -11.62 -26.88 26.33
N PHE A 207 -10.29 -27.01 26.21
CA PHE A 207 -9.60 -26.75 24.95
C PHE A 207 -10.00 -27.85 23.95
N ASN A 208 -11.24 -27.85 23.57
CA ASN A 208 -11.68 -28.48 22.35
C ASN A 208 -11.30 -27.53 21.23
N MET A 209 -10.41 -27.96 20.35
CA MET A 209 -10.19 -27.23 19.11
C MET A 209 -11.55 -26.99 18.50
N VAL A 210 -11.92 -25.71 18.37
CA VAL A 210 -13.15 -25.31 17.65
C VAL A 210 -13.21 -26.13 16.37
N ASP A 211 -14.35 -26.73 16.10
CA ASP A 211 -14.49 -27.61 14.95
C ASP A 211 -14.01 -26.89 13.69
N ALA A 212 -13.07 -27.47 13.00
CA ALA A 212 -12.51 -26.92 11.76
C ALA A 212 -13.61 -26.67 10.70
N GLY A 213 -14.79 -27.25 10.89
CA GLY A 213 -15.99 -27.03 10.10
C GLY A 213 -16.43 -25.56 10.05
N PHE A 214 -16.27 -24.81 11.15
CA PHE A 214 -16.59 -23.38 11.17
C PHE A 214 -15.73 -22.56 10.18
N MET A 215 -14.48 -22.98 9.97
CA MET A 215 -13.57 -22.34 9.01
C MET A 215 -13.76 -22.81 7.56
N SER A 216 -14.56 -23.83 7.34
CA SER A 216 -14.78 -24.42 6.00
C SER A 216 -15.42 -23.42 5.02
N ASN A 217 -16.09 -22.39 5.52
CA ASN A 217 -16.73 -21.35 4.70
C ASN A 217 -15.77 -20.21 4.29
N GLN A 218 -14.59 -20.09 4.90
CA GLN A 218 -13.64 -19.06 4.54
C GLN A 218 -12.86 -19.40 3.26
N SER A 219 -12.75 -18.44 2.34
CA SER A 219 -12.07 -18.64 1.05
C SER A 219 -10.60 -19.04 1.19
N ASN A 220 -9.88 -18.49 2.20
CA ASN A 220 -8.45 -18.75 2.41
C ASN A 220 -8.15 -20.16 2.94
N SER A 221 -9.16 -20.85 3.49
CA SER A 221 -9.05 -22.22 4.03
C SER A 221 -9.36 -23.31 2.99
N LYS A 222 -9.71 -22.93 1.76
CA LYS A 222 -10.12 -23.84 0.70
C LYS A 222 -9.00 -24.06 -0.33
N ASP A 223 -8.90 -25.27 -0.85
CA ASP A 223 -8.10 -25.55 -2.02
C ASP A 223 -8.80 -25.05 -3.31
N MET A 224 -8.11 -25.10 -4.44
CA MET A 224 -8.62 -24.58 -5.70
C MET A 224 -9.89 -25.30 -6.19
N ARG A 225 -10.01 -26.60 -5.91
CA ARG A 225 -11.20 -27.40 -6.26
C ARG A 225 -12.39 -27.00 -5.39
N MET A 226 -12.17 -26.89 -4.08
CA MET A 226 -13.20 -26.42 -3.14
C MET A 226 -13.63 -24.97 -3.41
N LEU A 227 -12.69 -24.11 -3.81
CA LEU A 227 -13.00 -22.73 -4.24
C LEU A 227 -13.89 -22.73 -5.47
N GLN A 228 -13.55 -23.54 -6.49
CA GLN A 228 -14.35 -23.62 -7.71
C GLN A 228 -15.76 -24.14 -7.43
N ALA A 229 -15.88 -25.22 -6.67
CA ALA A 229 -17.18 -25.76 -6.27
C ALA A 229 -18.01 -24.75 -5.45
N GLY A 230 -17.34 -23.99 -4.55
CA GLY A 230 -17.98 -22.93 -3.79
C GLY A 230 -18.44 -21.76 -4.67
N ILE A 231 -17.63 -21.35 -5.64
CA ILE A 231 -17.99 -20.30 -6.62
C ILE A 231 -19.23 -20.73 -7.43
N ASP A 232 -19.24 -21.96 -7.94
CA ASP A 232 -20.33 -22.45 -8.75
C ASP A 232 -21.64 -22.58 -7.93
N SER A 233 -21.55 -23.11 -6.69
CA SER A 233 -22.68 -23.16 -5.76
C SER A 233 -23.23 -21.77 -5.43
N MET A 234 -22.36 -20.80 -5.11
CA MET A 234 -22.78 -19.43 -4.78
C MET A 234 -23.39 -18.71 -5.99
N LYS A 235 -22.91 -18.96 -7.21
CA LYS A 235 -23.51 -18.41 -8.43
C LYS A 235 -24.94 -18.92 -8.62
N VAL A 236 -25.14 -20.25 -8.51
CA VAL A 236 -26.47 -20.85 -8.62
C VAL A 236 -27.42 -20.32 -7.54
N GLN A 237 -26.92 -20.18 -6.31
CA GLN A 237 -27.70 -19.62 -5.22
C GLN A 237 -28.09 -18.16 -5.48
N ASN A 238 -27.16 -17.31 -5.90
CA ASN A 238 -27.42 -15.91 -6.22
C ASN A 238 -28.44 -15.78 -7.36
N ASP A 239 -28.28 -16.57 -8.42
CA ASP A 239 -29.23 -16.59 -9.54
C ASP A 239 -30.63 -17.02 -9.10
N SER A 240 -30.72 -18.03 -8.20
CA SER A 240 -31.99 -18.49 -7.64
C SER A 240 -32.67 -17.42 -6.79
N VAL A 241 -31.90 -16.77 -5.88
CA VAL A 241 -32.40 -15.68 -5.03
C VAL A 241 -32.79 -14.47 -5.87
N GLY A 242 -31.98 -14.09 -6.86
CA GLY A 242 -32.29 -13.00 -7.79
C GLY A 242 -33.57 -13.24 -8.58
N ARG A 243 -33.78 -14.47 -9.07
CA ARG A 243 -35.03 -14.86 -9.74
C ARG A 243 -36.23 -14.84 -8.81
N SER A 244 -36.07 -15.23 -7.55
CA SER A 244 -37.16 -15.17 -6.56
C SER A 244 -37.54 -13.72 -6.26
N TYR A 245 -36.60 -12.85 -6.06
CA TYR A 245 -36.84 -11.41 -5.85
C TYR A 245 -37.46 -10.74 -7.08
N TYR A 246 -37.01 -11.12 -8.29
CA TYR A 246 -37.64 -10.65 -9.51
C TYR A 246 -39.10 -11.07 -9.63
N LYS A 247 -39.40 -12.36 -9.37
CA LYS A 247 -40.80 -12.86 -9.37
C LYS A 247 -41.64 -12.15 -8.32
N GLU A 248 -41.10 -11.91 -7.13
CA GLU A 248 -41.79 -11.19 -6.07
C GLU A 248 -42.05 -9.72 -6.46
N ALA A 249 -41.06 -9.05 -7.07
CA ALA A 249 -41.22 -7.69 -7.60
C ALA A 249 -42.35 -7.62 -8.61
N MET A 250 -42.36 -8.53 -9.58
CA MET A 250 -43.42 -8.60 -10.58
C MET A 250 -44.79 -8.95 -10.00
N ALA A 251 -44.81 -9.74 -8.92
CA ALA A 251 -46.05 -10.10 -8.25
C ALA A 251 -46.59 -9.02 -7.30
N SER A 252 -45.70 -8.25 -6.67
CA SER A 252 -46.04 -7.25 -5.64
C SER A 252 -46.48 -5.91 -6.23
N THR A 253 -46.24 -5.65 -7.50
CA THR A 253 -46.40 -4.32 -8.10
C THR A 253 -47.85 -3.80 -8.06
N TYR A 254 -48.86 -4.66 -7.97
CA TYR A 254 -50.30 -4.27 -8.02
C TYR A 254 -51.29 -5.13 -7.21
N LYS A 255 -50.82 -5.95 -6.27
CA LYS A 255 -51.78 -6.72 -5.44
C LYS A 255 -52.21 -5.93 -4.21
N ALA A 256 -53.43 -5.45 -4.21
CA ALA A 256 -54.16 -5.26 -2.96
C ALA A 256 -54.13 -6.56 -2.16
N THR A 257 -53.93 -6.49 -0.83
CA THR A 257 -54.00 -7.62 0.09
C THR A 257 -55.33 -8.38 -0.06
N THR A 258 -55.27 -9.43 -0.86
CA THR A 258 -56.45 -10.29 -1.11
C THR A 258 -56.59 -11.46 -0.13
N ASN A 259 -55.74 -11.52 0.91
CA ASN A 259 -55.68 -12.65 1.84
C ASN A 259 -56.91 -12.81 2.74
N THR A 260 -57.87 -11.89 2.69
CA THR A 260 -59.09 -11.94 3.51
C THR A 260 -60.38 -11.70 2.73
N LEU A 261 -60.32 -11.69 1.40
CA LEU A 261 -61.50 -11.42 0.59
C LEU A 261 -62.35 -12.69 0.40
N SER A 262 -63.64 -12.60 0.69
CA SER A 262 -64.63 -13.63 0.39
C SER A 262 -64.70 -13.87 -1.13
N LYS A 263 -65.11 -15.08 -1.55
CA LYS A 263 -65.31 -15.40 -2.98
C LYS A 263 -66.21 -14.39 -3.71
N THR A 264 -67.21 -13.82 -3.02
CA THR A 264 -68.09 -12.75 -3.52
C THR A 264 -67.38 -11.41 -3.75
N ASP A 265 -66.38 -11.10 -2.90
CA ASP A 265 -65.60 -9.85 -3.08
C ASP A 265 -64.56 -9.98 -4.20
N THR A 266 -64.04 -11.22 -4.42
CA THR A 266 -63.14 -11.50 -5.55
C THR A 266 -63.85 -11.32 -6.89
N MET A 267 -65.13 -11.78 -7.03
CA MET A 267 -65.93 -11.57 -8.24
C MET A 267 -66.27 -10.10 -8.49
N LYS A 268 -66.52 -9.32 -7.42
CA LYS A 268 -66.73 -7.87 -7.54
C LYS A 268 -65.48 -7.13 -7.97
N ILE A 269 -64.29 -7.54 -7.48
CA ILE A 269 -63.02 -6.94 -7.89
C ILE A 269 -62.69 -7.29 -9.33
N GLU A 270 -63.01 -8.51 -9.77
CA GLU A 270 -62.77 -8.97 -11.14
C GLU A 270 -63.71 -8.24 -12.14
N SER A 271 -64.94 -7.97 -11.79
CA SER A 271 -65.85 -7.14 -12.57
C SER A 271 -65.46 -5.67 -12.58
N ALA A 272 -64.89 -5.16 -11.48
CA ALA A 272 -64.35 -3.80 -11.39
C ALA A 272 -63.07 -3.57 -12.20
N ARG A 273 -62.29 -4.63 -12.45
CA ARG A 273 -61.05 -4.57 -13.30
C ARG A 273 -61.36 -4.30 -14.77
N LEU A 274 -62.59 -4.49 -15.21
CA LEU A 274 -63.03 -4.24 -16.59
C LEU A 274 -63.46 -2.80 -16.84
N GLY A 275 -63.52 -1.94 -15.82
CA GLY A 275 -63.86 -0.52 -15.92
C GLY A 275 -62.64 0.36 -16.04
N ASN A 276 -62.65 1.27 -16.98
CA ASN A 276 -61.65 2.34 -17.11
C ASN A 276 -61.90 3.40 -16.01
N TYR A 277 -61.27 3.24 -14.84
CA TYR A 277 -61.39 4.17 -13.71
C TYR A 277 -60.34 5.28 -13.84
N ASP A 278 -60.77 6.52 -13.91
CA ASP A 278 -59.87 7.67 -13.76
C ASP A 278 -59.54 7.89 -12.26
N VAL A 279 -58.34 7.48 -11.87
CA VAL A 279 -57.85 7.56 -10.48
C VAL A 279 -57.79 8.99 -9.99
N ASP A 280 -57.46 9.93 -10.86
CA ASP A 280 -57.32 11.37 -10.53
C ASP A 280 -58.68 11.97 -10.20
N SER A 281 -59.74 11.64 -10.98
CA SER A 281 -61.06 12.11 -10.70
C SER A 281 -61.63 11.55 -9.38
N LEU A 282 -61.38 10.27 -9.08
CA LEU A 282 -61.76 9.65 -7.81
C LEU A 282 -61.02 10.27 -6.61
N PHE A 283 -59.76 10.55 -6.75
CA PHE A 283 -58.97 11.23 -5.71
C PHE A 283 -59.47 12.64 -5.48
N ASN A 284 -59.76 13.39 -6.56
CA ASN A 284 -60.26 14.77 -6.48
C ASN A 284 -61.65 14.85 -5.84
N ALA A 285 -62.51 13.85 -6.05
CA ALA A 285 -63.84 13.78 -5.45
C ALA A 285 -63.84 13.35 -3.96
N ALA A 286 -62.73 12.80 -3.45
CA ALA A 286 -62.60 12.32 -2.07
C ALA A 286 -62.57 13.50 -1.06
N THR A 287 -63.11 13.30 0.15
CA THR A 287 -63.05 14.23 1.26
C THR A 287 -61.60 14.46 1.74
N LEU A 288 -61.34 15.57 2.41
CA LEU A 288 -59.99 15.89 2.90
C LEU A 288 -59.40 14.77 3.81
N MET A 289 -60.21 14.23 4.68
CA MET A 289 -59.81 13.11 5.58
C MET A 289 -59.48 11.84 4.79
N GLN A 290 -60.23 11.53 3.75
CA GLN A 290 -59.97 10.38 2.87
C GLN A 290 -58.68 10.60 2.07
N LYS A 291 -58.45 11.80 1.54
CA LYS A 291 -57.21 12.19 0.84
C LYS A 291 -55.97 12.03 1.76
N GLN A 292 -56.06 12.52 3.01
CA GLN A 292 -54.99 12.35 3.99
C GLN A 292 -54.71 10.87 4.30
N LYS A 293 -55.77 10.06 4.47
CA LYS A 293 -55.63 8.61 4.72
C LYS A 293 -55.03 7.88 3.53
N ILE A 294 -55.42 8.22 2.29
CA ILE A 294 -54.85 7.63 1.08
C ILE A 294 -53.37 7.98 0.98
N MET A 295 -53.02 9.25 1.16
CA MET A 295 -51.65 9.71 1.09
C MET A 295 -50.75 9.11 2.20
N SER A 296 -51.21 9.09 3.46
CA SER A 296 -50.47 8.49 4.56
C SER A 296 -50.23 6.99 4.34
N THR A 297 -51.26 6.29 3.83
CA THR A 297 -51.13 4.85 3.50
C THR A 297 -50.19 4.61 2.34
N ALA A 298 -50.23 5.46 1.32
CA ALA A 298 -49.32 5.40 0.17
C ALA A 298 -47.85 5.63 0.61
N VAL A 299 -47.61 6.66 1.43
CA VAL A 299 -46.28 6.94 1.99
C VAL A 299 -45.77 5.77 2.83
N SER A 300 -46.58 5.25 3.76
CA SER A 300 -46.19 4.12 4.60
C SER A 300 -45.88 2.86 3.78
N ARG A 301 -46.64 2.58 2.72
CA ARG A 301 -46.37 1.46 1.80
C ARG A 301 -45.08 1.69 0.99
N ALA A 302 -44.85 2.90 0.53
CA ALA A 302 -43.62 3.23 -0.20
C ALA A 302 -42.38 3.09 0.70
N GLU A 303 -42.46 3.59 1.94
CA GLU A 303 -41.38 3.45 2.93
C GLU A 303 -41.11 1.97 3.27
N SER A 304 -42.17 1.18 3.49
CA SER A 304 -42.03 -0.27 3.75
C SER A 304 -41.40 -0.99 2.57
N ALA A 305 -41.81 -0.67 1.34
CA ALA A 305 -41.26 -1.26 0.14
C ALA A 305 -39.77 -0.85 -0.05
N ALA A 306 -39.45 0.41 0.19
CA ALA A 306 -38.07 0.90 0.12
C ALA A 306 -37.15 0.19 1.13
N SER A 307 -37.64 0.00 2.37
CA SER A 307 -36.91 -0.73 3.41
C SER A 307 -36.70 -2.21 3.03
N ASP A 308 -37.73 -2.88 2.52
CA ASP A 308 -37.64 -4.28 2.08
C ASP A 308 -36.63 -4.45 0.91
N TRP A 309 -36.71 -3.57 -0.09
CA TRP A 309 -35.76 -3.59 -1.20
C TRP A 309 -34.32 -3.25 -0.78
N SER A 310 -34.17 -2.34 0.19
CA SER A 310 -32.87 -2.05 0.77
C SER A 310 -32.28 -3.27 1.47
N PHE A 311 -33.07 -3.99 2.25
CA PHE A 311 -32.65 -5.22 2.92
C PHE A 311 -32.31 -6.34 1.92
N LYS A 312 -33.13 -6.55 0.89
CA LYS A 312 -32.88 -7.52 -0.19
C LYS A 312 -31.59 -7.18 -0.95
N GLY A 313 -31.38 -5.90 -1.25
CA GLY A 313 -30.15 -5.38 -1.87
C GLY A 313 -28.91 -5.65 -1.00
N PHE A 314 -29.00 -5.42 0.30
CA PHE A 314 -27.93 -5.72 1.25
C PHE A 314 -27.58 -7.23 1.26
N ASN A 315 -28.56 -8.11 1.31
CA ASN A 315 -28.35 -9.56 1.30
C ASN A 315 -27.63 -10.03 0.02
N ILE A 316 -28.08 -9.56 -1.15
CA ILE A 316 -27.41 -9.89 -2.43
C ILE A 316 -25.96 -9.36 -2.41
N SER A 317 -25.75 -8.12 -2.00
CA SER A 317 -24.42 -7.50 -1.95
C SER A 317 -23.46 -8.28 -1.03
N GLN A 318 -23.95 -8.78 0.10
CA GLN A 318 -23.15 -9.59 1.01
C GLN A 318 -22.74 -10.93 0.38
N THR A 319 -23.68 -11.61 -0.30
CA THR A 319 -23.40 -12.88 -0.99
C THR A 319 -22.48 -12.68 -2.18
N GLU A 320 -22.66 -11.62 -2.95
CA GLU A 320 -21.73 -11.24 -4.03
C GLU A 320 -20.33 -10.94 -3.51
N THR A 321 -20.21 -10.25 -2.38
CA THR A 321 -18.91 -9.97 -1.75
C THR A 321 -18.22 -11.28 -1.33
N SER A 322 -18.97 -12.24 -0.81
CA SER A 322 -18.45 -13.57 -0.50
C SER A 322 -18.00 -14.31 -1.77
N LEU A 323 -18.78 -14.26 -2.84
CA LEU A 323 -18.44 -14.83 -4.13
C LEU A 323 -17.14 -14.21 -4.68
N ARG A 324 -17.02 -12.88 -4.67
CA ARG A 324 -15.79 -12.17 -5.11
C ARG A 324 -14.57 -12.56 -4.29
N ARG A 325 -14.72 -12.76 -2.96
CA ARG A 325 -13.61 -13.26 -2.12
C ARG A 325 -13.16 -14.66 -2.53
N HIS A 326 -14.06 -15.56 -2.86
CA HIS A 326 -13.70 -16.90 -3.36
C HIS A 326 -12.98 -16.82 -4.71
N MET A 327 -13.50 -15.99 -5.62
CA MET A 327 -12.86 -15.76 -6.92
C MET A 327 -11.47 -15.13 -6.80
N THR A 328 -11.30 -14.11 -5.93
CA THR A 328 -9.99 -13.49 -5.69
C THR A 328 -8.99 -14.49 -5.13
N SER A 329 -9.38 -15.30 -4.14
CA SER A 329 -8.51 -16.35 -3.58
C SER A 329 -8.13 -17.42 -4.60
N TRP A 330 -9.02 -17.75 -5.55
CA TRP A 330 -8.73 -18.67 -6.63
C TRP A 330 -7.63 -18.13 -7.56
N HIS A 331 -7.76 -16.88 -8.02
CA HIS A 331 -6.76 -16.23 -8.87
C HIS A 331 -5.43 -15.98 -8.14
N GLU A 332 -5.47 -15.65 -6.86
CA GLU A 332 -4.29 -15.36 -6.04
C GLU A 332 -3.30 -16.53 -6.03
N LYS A 333 -3.79 -17.77 -5.97
CA LYS A 333 -2.93 -18.98 -6.01
C LYS A 333 -2.09 -19.07 -7.28
N LEU A 334 -2.62 -18.61 -8.41
CA LEU A 334 -1.90 -18.61 -9.69
C LEU A 334 -0.96 -17.41 -9.82
N THR A 335 -1.48 -16.20 -9.52
CA THR A 335 -0.72 -14.97 -9.72
C THR A 335 0.51 -14.88 -8.82
N LEU A 336 0.38 -15.34 -7.56
CA LEU A 336 1.49 -15.32 -6.61
C LEU A 336 2.59 -16.34 -6.97
N SER A 337 2.19 -17.52 -7.48
CA SER A 337 3.16 -18.50 -7.97
C SER A 337 3.89 -18.01 -9.22
N LEU A 338 3.16 -17.38 -10.15
CA LEU A 338 3.74 -16.81 -11.37
C LEU A 338 4.65 -15.59 -11.06
N ALA A 339 4.37 -14.86 -9.99
CA ALA A 339 5.21 -13.75 -9.55
C ALA A 339 6.65 -14.18 -9.28
N CYS A 340 6.89 -15.42 -8.81
CA CYS A 340 8.22 -15.98 -8.63
C CYS A 340 9.04 -15.95 -9.92
N LEU A 341 8.43 -16.36 -11.03
CA LEU A 341 9.08 -16.36 -12.34
C LEU A 341 9.30 -14.95 -12.86
N ILE A 342 8.31 -14.07 -12.72
CA ILE A 342 8.39 -12.68 -13.17
C ILE A 342 9.51 -11.94 -12.43
N PHE A 343 9.59 -12.10 -11.12
CA PHE A 343 10.64 -11.47 -10.31
C PHE A 343 12.05 -11.97 -10.66
N PHE A 344 12.19 -13.23 -11.05
CA PHE A 344 13.45 -13.72 -11.59
C PHE A 344 13.83 -13.00 -12.90
N PHE A 345 12.89 -12.85 -13.83
CA PHE A 345 13.12 -12.12 -15.09
C PHE A 345 13.38 -10.62 -14.91
N ILE A 346 12.97 -10.04 -13.79
CA ILE A 346 13.33 -8.67 -13.43
C ILE A 346 14.70 -8.64 -12.73
N GLY A 347 14.91 -9.53 -11.76
CA GLY A 347 16.08 -9.52 -10.89
C GLY A 347 17.38 -9.88 -11.61
N ALA A 348 17.38 -10.87 -12.48
CA ALA A 348 18.58 -11.34 -13.15
C ALA A 348 19.19 -10.27 -14.10
N PRO A 349 18.42 -9.64 -15.02
CA PRO A 349 18.94 -8.56 -15.84
C PRO A 349 19.36 -7.34 -15.06
N LEU A 350 18.55 -6.96 -14.08
CA LEU A 350 18.81 -5.77 -13.25
C LEU A 350 20.03 -5.95 -12.37
N GLY A 351 20.26 -7.16 -11.80
CA GLY A 351 21.47 -7.52 -11.09
C GLY A 351 22.72 -7.37 -11.97
N GLY A 352 22.68 -7.88 -13.20
CA GLY A 352 23.79 -7.74 -14.14
C GLY A 352 24.13 -6.30 -14.54
N ILE A 353 23.17 -5.38 -14.43
CA ILE A 353 23.35 -3.94 -14.70
C ILE A 353 23.97 -3.22 -13.50
N ILE A 354 23.62 -3.60 -12.28
CA ILE A 354 24.11 -2.98 -11.03
C ILE A 354 25.51 -3.51 -10.72
N ARG A 355 26.54 -2.84 -11.28
CA ARG A 355 27.94 -3.28 -11.15
C ARG A 355 28.66 -2.72 -9.91
N LYS A 356 28.08 -1.71 -9.24
CA LYS A 356 28.71 -1.00 -8.11
C LYS A 356 27.75 -0.90 -6.93
N GLY A 357 28.25 -1.11 -5.72
CA GLY A 357 27.48 -0.88 -4.49
C GLY A 357 27.44 -2.07 -3.53
N GLY A 358 28.20 -3.14 -3.76
CA GLY A 358 28.26 -4.30 -2.89
C GLY A 358 26.87 -4.94 -2.65
N LEU A 359 26.72 -5.69 -1.58
CA LEU A 359 25.45 -6.38 -1.22
C LEU A 359 24.30 -5.42 -0.85
N GLY A 360 24.59 -4.18 -0.49
CA GLY A 360 23.56 -3.21 -0.05
C GLY A 360 22.61 -2.77 -1.16
N MET A 361 23.14 -2.52 -2.37
CA MET A 361 22.32 -2.04 -3.50
C MET A 361 21.27 -3.05 -3.98
N PRO A 362 21.59 -4.35 -4.15
CA PRO A 362 20.60 -5.37 -4.46
C PRO A 362 19.44 -5.45 -3.45
N VAL A 363 19.74 -5.32 -2.14
CA VAL A 363 18.72 -5.32 -1.09
C VAL A 363 17.77 -4.13 -1.23
N VAL A 364 18.30 -2.92 -1.37
CA VAL A 364 17.48 -1.70 -1.51
C VAL A 364 16.59 -1.77 -2.76
N VAL A 365 17.17 -2.19 -3.89
CA VAL A 365 16.44 -2.31 -5.16
C VAL A 365 15.36 -3.39 -5.08
N SER A 366 15.63 -4.54 -4.45
CA SER A 366 14.65 -5.61 -4.29
C SER A 366 13.46 -5.18 -3.44
N VAL A 367 13.71 -4.46 -2.33
CA VAL A 367 12.65 -3.94 -1.47
C VAL A 367 11.80 -2.90 -2.21
N LEU A 368 12.43 -2.00 -2.98
CA LEU A 368 11.71 -0.99 -3.75
C LEU A 368 10.78 -1.61 -4.81
N ILE A 369 11.29 -2.57 -5.58
CA ILE A 369 10.49 -3.29 -6.60
C ILE A 369 9.34 -4.07 -5.93
N PHE A 370 9.62 -4.69 -4.78
CA PHE A 370 8.61 -5.43 -4.03
C PHE A 370 7.52 -4.51 -3.48
N ILE A 371 7.87 -3.31 -2.99
CA ILE A 371 6.89 -2.31 -2.54
C ILE A 371 5.99 -1.89 -3.70
N ILE A 372 6.54 -1.61 -4.88
CA ILE A 372 5.75 -1.27 -6.08
C ILE A 372 4.79 -2.41 -6.43
N TYR A 373 5.30 -3.65 -6.47
CA TYR A 373 4.46 -4.83 -6.69
C TYR A 373 3.34 -4.93 -5.67
N TYR A 374 3.67 -4.80 -4.37
CA TYR A 374 2.71 -4.91 -3.28
C TYR A 374 1.59 -3.87 -3.36
N ILE A 375 1.95 -2.63 -3.69
CA ILE A 375 0.97 -1.55 -3.88
C ILE A 375 0.01 -1.88 -5.03
N ILE A 376 0.54 -2.29 -6.19
CA ILE A 376 -0.26 -2.63 -7.37
C ILE A 376 -1.16 -3.83 -7.06
N ASN A 377 -0.60 -4.89 -6.49
CA ASN A 377 -1.31 -6.12 -6.16
C ASN A 377 -2.43 -5.89 -5.14
N ASN A 378 -2.14 -5.16 -4.05
CA ASN A 378 -3.12 -4.86 -3.01
C ASN A 378 -4.23 -3.92 -3.50
N THR A 379 -3.89 -2.95 -4.36
CA THR A 379 -4.89 -2.08 -5.00
C THR A 379 -5.80 -2.88 -5.93
N GLY A 380 -5.24 -3.74 -6.77
CA GLY A 380 -6.01 -4.63 -7.65
C GLY A 380 -6.92 -5.57 -6.86
N TYR A 381 -6.41 -6.19 -5.80
CA TYR A 381 -7.19 -7.03 -4.89
C TYR A 381 -8.37 -6.28 -4.26
N LYS A 382 -8.14 -5.07 -3.70
CA LYS A 382 -9.20 -4.27 -3.08
C LYS A 382 -10.27 -3.87 -4.10
N MET A 383 -9.88 -3.41 -5.28
CA MET A 383 -10.80 -3.01 -6.34
C MET A 383 -11.65 -4.19 -6.84
N ALA A 384 -11.05 -5.39 -6.93
CA ALA A 384 -11.75 -6.62 -7.30
C ALA A 384 -12.72 -7.08 -6.21
N ARG A 385 -12.29 -7.08 -4.94
CA ARG A 385 -13.11 -7.47 -3.79
C ARG A 385 -14.32 -6.55 -3.61
N ASP A 386 -14.11 -5.25 -3.74
CA ASP A 386 -15.15 -4.24 -3.54
C ASP A 386 -16.10 -4.12 -4.78
N GLY A 387 -15.87 -4.94 -5.81
CA GLY A 387 -16.73 -5.00 -7.00
C GLY A 387 -16.56 -3.84 -7.99
N LYS A 388 -15.53 -3.00 -7.81
CA LYS A 388 -15.23 -1.89 -8.72
C LYS A 388 -14.59 -2.35 -10.03
N TRP A 389 -13.81 -3.43 -9.97
CA TRP A 389 -13.17 -4.06 -11.12
C TRP A 389 -13.62 -5.51 -11.25
N ILE A 390 -13.59 -6.03 -12.46
CA ILE A 390 -13.79 -7.46 -12.73
C ILE A 390 -12.67 -8.23 -12.02
N VAL A 391 -13.00 -9.32 -11.34
CA VAL A 391 -12.08 -10.02 -10.44
C VAL A 391 -10.78 -10.43 -11.14
N TRP A 392 -10.86 -11.00 -12.34
CA TRP A 392 -9.65 -11.40 -13.06
C TRP A 392 -8.75 -10.20 -13.42
N MET A 393 -9.33 -9.06 -13.84
CA MET A 393 -8.54 -7.85 -14.14
C MET A 393 -7.81 -7.35 -12.90
N GLY A 394 -8.52 -7.24 -11.75
CA GLY A 394 -7.91 -6.79 -10.50
C GLY A 394 -6.76 -7.68 -10.04
N MET A 395 -6.95 -9.00 -10.09
CA MET A 395 -5.94 -9.96 -9.62
C MET A 395 -4.73 -10.10 -10.56
N TRP A 396 -4.92 -9.91 -11.87
CA TRP A 396 -3.85 -10.03 -12.84
C TRP A 396 -3.15 -8.70 -13.18
N THR A 397 -3.59 -7.57 -12.60
CA THR A 397 -3.02 -6.24 -12.84
C THR A 397 -1.51 -6.20 -12.52
N SER A 398 -1.09 -6.75 -11.39
CA SER A 398 0.34 -6.80 -11.01
C SER A 398 1.16 -7.62 -12.01
N THR A 399 0.65 -8.73 -12.46
CA THR A 399 1.26 -9.58 -13.49
C THR A 399 1.33 -8.85 -14.84
N ALA A 400 0.25 -8.20 -15.25
CA ALA A 400 0.15 -7.47 -16.52
C ALA A 400 1.13 -6.28 -16.60
N VAL A 401 1.48 -5.67 -15.46
CA VAL A 401 2.46 -4.57 -15.40
C VAL A 401 3.89 -5.10 -15.33
N LEU A 402 4.14 -6.09 -14.46
CA LEU A 402 5.50 -6.55 -14.19
C LEU A 402 6.05 -7.56 -15.20
N ALA A 403 5.20 -8.37 -15.84
CA ALA A 403 5.67 -9.33 -16.84
C ALA A 403 6.25 -8.64 -18.09
N PRO A 404 5.59 -7.60 -18.68
CA PRO A 404 6.19 -6.84 -19.77
C PRO A 404 7.47 -6.11 -19.34
N LEU A 405 7.52 -5.58 -18.10
CA LEU A 405 8.71 -4.95 -17.56
C LEU A 405 9.88 -5.96 -17.48
N GLY A 406 9.64 -7.16 -16.96
CA GLY A 406 10.64 -8.23 -16.90
C GLY A 406 11.11 -8.67 -18.28
N ALA A 407 10.19 -8.83 -19.23
CA ALA A 407 10.49 -9.15 -20.61
C ALA A 407 11.33 -8.04 -21.28
N PHE A 408 10.96 -6.77 -21.07
CA PHE A 408 11.69 -5.61 -21.60
C PHE A 408 13.12 -5.54 -21.03
N LEU A 409 13.29 -5.69 -19.71
CA LEU A 409 14.60 -5.67 -19.06
C LEU A 409 15.48 -6.83 -19.57
N THR A 410 14.90 -8.02 -19.70
CA THR A 410 15.61 -9.20 -20.20
C THR A 410 16.04 -9.00 -21.67
N TYR A 411 15.14 -8.51 -22.52
CA TYR A 411 15.44 -8.21 -23.92
C TYR A 411 16.57 -7.17 -24.06
N LYS A 412 16.46 -6.06 -23.33
CA LYS A 412 17.45 -4.98 -23.35
C LYS A 412 18.82 -5.42 -22.82
N SER A 413 18.83 -6.19 -21.72
CA SER A 413 20.07 -6.71 -21.12
C SER A 413 20.74 -7.78 -22.00
N ASN A 414 19.95 -8.52 -22.79
CA ASN A 414 20.48 -9.50 -23.73
C ASN A 414 21.16 -8.83 -24.95
N ASN A 415 20.62 -7.70 -25.41
CA ASN A 415 21.11 -7.00 -26.62
C ASN A 415 22.15 -5.91 -26.32
N ASP A 416 22.79 -5.92 -25.14
CA ASP A 416 23.87 -5.01 -24.70
C ASP A 416 23.61 -3.53 -25.04
N SER A 417 22.37 -3.08 -24.98
CA SER A 417 22.06 -1.69 -25.30
C SER A 417 22.64 -0.75 -24.24
N VAL A 418 23.40 0.26 -24.69
CA VAL A 418 24.00 1.37 -23.89
C VAL A 418 22.96 2.08 -23.00
N VAL A 419 21.68 1.93 -23.30
CA VAL A 419 20.54 2.52 -22.58
C VAL A 419 20.41 2.05 -21.12
N LEU A 420 21.00 0.91 -20.76
CA LEU A 420 20.97 0.38 -19.38
C LEU A 420 22.26 0.68 -18.58
N ASN A 421 23.01 1.71 -18.96
CA ASN A 421 24.14 2.16 -18.14
C ASN A 421 23.61 2.76 -16.84
N ALA A 422 23.73 2.04 -15.72
CA ALA A 422 23.30 2.49 -14.40
C ALA A 422 23.93 3.83 -14.03
N ASP A 423 25.19 4.07 -14.47
CA ASP A 423 25.89 5.33 -14.25
C ASP A 423 25.18 6.49 -14.98
N ALA A 424 24.57 6.27 -16.13
CA ALA A 424 23.80 7.29 -16.85
C ALA A 424 22.53 7.67 -16.06
N TYR A 425 21.82 6.71 -15.48
CA TYR A 425 20.63 6.96 -14.64
C TYR A 425 20.99 7.60 -13.30
N VAL A 426 22.06 7.13 -12.67
CA VAL A 426 22.59 7.73 -11.44
C VAL A 426 23.04 9.17 -11.70
N ASN A 427 23.73 9.42 -12.81
CA ASN A 427 24.14 10.76 -13.21
C ASN A 427 22.95 11.64 -13.59
N TRP A 428 21.94 11.08 -14.25
CA TRP A 428 20.68 11.78 -14.52
C TRP A 428 19.94 12.14 -13.23
N PHE A 429 19.87 11.20 -12.27
CA PHE A 429 19.25 11.44 -10.96
C PHE A 429 20.07 12.46 -10.14
N LYS A 430 21.41 12.36 -10.13
CA LYS A 430 22.30 13.35 -9.52
C LYS A 430 22.09 14.73 -10.15
N LYS A 431 21.91 14.79 -11.47
CA LYS A 431 21.60 16.03 -12.21
C LYS A 431 20.26 16.63 -11.78
N ILE A 432 19.22 15.79 -11.59
CA ILE A 432 17.91 16.23 -11.08
C ILE A 432 18.01 16.67 -9.62
N ALA A 433 18.69 15.89 -8.77
CA ALA A 433 18.89 16.18 -7.36
C ALA A 433 19.88 17.35 -7.11
N GLY A 434 20.60 17.79 -8.14
CA GLY A 434 21.58 18.85 -8.04
C GLY A 434 22.81 18.48 -7.24
N ILE A 435 23.18 17.20 -7.19
CA ILE A 435 24.38 16.72 -6.51
C ILE A 435 25.59 17.07 -7.42
N ARG A 436 26.60 17.71 -6.85
CA ARG A 436 27.81 18.14 -7.57
C ARG A 436 28.66 16.92 -7.95
N SER A 437 29.13 16.88 -9.19
CA SER A 437 30.31 16.10 -9.58
C SER A 437 31.57 16.87 -9.19
N VAL A 438 32.50 16.20 -8.53
CA VAL A 438 33.81 16.77 -8.20
C VAL A 438 34.72 16.53 -9.39
N ARG A 439 35.48 17.57 -9.77
CA ARG A 439 36.46 17.47 -10.84
C ARG A 439 37.72 16.78 -10.30
N HIS A 440 38.22 15.79 -11.02
CA HIS A 440 39.47 15.11 -10.75
C HIS A 440 40.31 15.15 -12.04
N LEU A 441 41.33 16.02 -12.08
CA LEU A 441 42.29 16.07 -13.17
C LEU A 441 43.53 15.29 -12.74
N PHE A 442 43.90 14.33 -13.58
CA PHE A 442 45.15 13.58 -13.42
C PHE A 442 46.21 14.12 -14.36
N ARG A 443 47.47 13.98 -13.96
CA ARG A 443 48.61 14.35 -14.82
C ARG A 443 48.53 13.52 -16.12
N LYS A 444 48.59 14.19 -17.26
CA LYS A 444 48.64 13.52 -18.57
C LYS A 444 50.01 12.82 -18.70
N GLU A 445 49.99 11.58 -19.19
CA GLU A 445 51.23 10.79 -19.40
C GLU A 445 52.11 11.38 -20.49
N VAL A 446 51.52 12.01 -21.52
CA VAL A 446 52.20 12.65 -22.64
C VAL A 446 51.76 14.11 -22.70
N ILE A 447 52.72 15.05 -22.59
CA ILE A 447 52.51 16.47 -22.76
C ILE A 447 52.91 16.81 -24.21
N ILE A 448 51.92 17.25 -25.01
CA ILE A 448 52.11 17.55 -26.42
C ILE A 448 52.64 18.99 -26.63
N HIS A 449 52.05 19.93 -25.88
CA HIS A 449 52.46 21.35 -25.89
C HIS A 449 52.42 21.89 -24.46
N ASP A 450 53.44 22.66 -24.08
CA ASP A 450 53.44 23.37 -22.79
C ASP A 450 52.45 24.56 -22.89
N PRO A 451 51.75 24.93 -21.79
CA PRO A 451 50.80 26.04 -21.76
C PRO A 451 51.53 27.39 -22.01
N ASP A 452 50.86 28.30 -22.72
CA ASP A 452 51.39 29.67 -22.93
C ASP A 452 51.17 30.53 -21.68
N TYR A 453 52.13 30.48 -20.76
CA TYR A 453 52.06 31.21 -19.49
C TYR A 453 52.09 32.76 -19.66
N ALA A 454 52.43 33.31 -20.83
CA ALA A 454 52.43 34.76 -21.09
C ALA A 454 50.99 35.25 -21.39
N ARG A 455 50.20 34.45 -22.11
CA ARG A 455 48.83 34.78 -22.54
C ARG A 455 47.80 34.46 -21.47
N LEU A 456 47.96 33.33 -20.77
CA LEU A 456 47.00 32.81 -19.81
C LEU A 456 46.56 33.80 -18.71
N PRO A 457 47.42 34.62 -18.07
CA PRO A 457 46.96 35.55 -17.03
C PRO A 457 45.97 36.60 -17.54
N GLY A 458 46.12 37.04 -18.81
CA GLY A 458 45.19 37.97 -19.44
C GLY A 458 43.82 37.32 -19.71
N GLU A 459 43.82 36.12 -20.24
CA GLU A 459 42.55 35.37 -20.51
C GLU A 459 41.81 34.99 -19.24
N LEU A 460 42.51 34.59 -18.17
CA LEU A 460 41.92 34.33 -16.86
C LEU A 460 41.28 35.58 -16.25
N GLN A 461 41.92 36.76 -16.45
CA GLN A 461 41.36 38.03 -16.00
C GLN A 461 40.10 38.41 -16.78
N GLN A 462 40.12 38.22 -18.10
CA GLN A 462 38.96 38.46 -18.96
C GLN A 462 37.79 37.53 -18.58
N LEU A 463 38.02 36.22 -18.41
CA LEU A 463 37.01 35.27 -17.96
C LEU A 463 36.42 35.68 -16.60
N SER A 464 37.26 36.20 -15.68
CA SER A 464 36.77 36.67 -14.37
C SER A 464 35.88 37.91 -14.50
N ALA A 465 36.21 38.84 -15.42
CA ALA A 465 35.41 40.02 -15.70
C ALA A 465 34.05 39.63 -16.32
N ASP A 466 34.06 38.72 -17.29
CA ASP A 466 32.85 38.22 -17.97
C ASP A 466 31.93 37.49 -16.99
N CYS A 467 32.47 36.68 -16.07
CA CYS A 467 31.71 36.01 -15.00
C CYS A 467 31.02 37.01 -14.05
N ARG A 468 31.74 38.12 -13.68
CA ARG A 468 31.13 39.19 -12.85
C ARG A 468 30.03 39.92 -13.61
N ALA A 469 30.27 40.32 -14.83
CA ALA A 469 29.29 41.01 -15.68
C ALA A 469 28.00 40.17 -15.88
N TYR A 470 28.18 38.87 -16.10
CA TYR A 470 27.04 37.94 -16.22
C TYR A 470 26.25 37.86 -14.91
N ALA A 471 26.93 37.68 -13.76
CA ALA A 471 26.26 37.52 -12.46
C ALA A 471 25.45 38.79 -12.09
N GLU A 472 25.97 39.99 -12.39
CA GLU A 472 25.29 41.27 -12.17
C GLU A 472 24.13 41.47 -13.15
N LYS A 473 24.33 41.23 -14.46
CA LYS A 473 23.34 41.38 -15.52
C LYS A 473 22.09 40.53 -15.26
N LYS A 474 22.27 39.28 -14.83
CA LYS A 474 21.16 38.33 -14.60
C LYS A 474 20.62 38.38 -13.17
N ALA A 475 21.19 39.14 -12.25
CA ALA A 475 20.80 39.23 -10.85
C ALA A 475 20.49 37.86 -10.26
N LEU A 476 21.46 36.92 -10.31
CA LEU A 476 21.25 35.49 -10.03
C LEU A 476 20.72 35.18 -8.62
N MET A 477 21.00 36.06 -7.64
CA MET A 477 20.51 35.89 -6.26
C MET A 477 19.05 36.24 -6.10
N ARG A 478 18.45 37.04 -6.99
CA ARG A 478 17.03 37.41 -6.89
C ARG A 478 16.13 36.26 -7.37
N ALA A 479 15.04 36.07 -6.64
CA ALA A 479 14.02 35.11 -7.04
C ALA A 479 13.45 35.49 -8.43
N PRO A 480 13.37 34.57 -9.39
CA PRO A 480 12.77 34.84 -10.69
C PRO A 480 11.27 35.07 -10.57
N ASN A 481 10.71 35.89 -11.45
CA ASN A 481 9.25 36.05 -11.48
C ASN A 481 8.62 34.77 -12.00
N TYR A 482 7.68 34.18 -11.21
CA TYR A 482 7.02 32.90 -11.51
C TYR A 482 6.37 32.89 -12.90
N PHE A 483 5.52 33.88 -13.20
CA PHE A 483 4.81 33.94 -14.48
C PHE A 483 5.77 34.12 -15.66
N ARG A 484 6.74 35.03 -15.53
CA ARG A 484 7.74 35.28 -16.56
C ARG A 484 8.61 34.05 -16.84
N LEU A 485 8.87 33.23 -15.82
CA LEU A 485 9.64 32.00 -15.96
C LEU A 485 8.93 30.99 -16.86
N TRP A 486 7.61 30.84 -16.73
CA TRP A 486 6.84 29.83 -17.46
C TRP A 486 6.30 30.30 -18.81
N MET A 487 6.12 31.60 -19.00
CA MET A 487 5.55 32.18 -20.24
C MET A 487 6.59 32.67 -21.25
N ASN A 488 7.86 32.83 -20.88
CA ASN A 488 8.87 33.36 -21.77
C ASN A 488 9.49 32.25 -22.64
N ASP A 489 9.79 32.50 -23.90
CA ASP A 489 10.19 31.50 -24.90
C ASP A 489 11.71 31.30 -25.03
N THR A 490 12.53 31.82 -24.13
CA THR A 490 14.01 31.66 -24.22
C THR A 490 14.41 30.32 -23.57
N PRO A 491 14.70 29.26 -24.37
CA PRO A 491 14.98 27.92 -23.82
C PRO A 491 16.43 27.72 -23.32
N TYR A 492 17.38 28.54 -23.75
CA TYR A 492 18.80 28.37 -23.42
C TYR A 492 19.45 29.68 -23.01
N ASP A 493 20.39 29.61 -22.10
CA ASP A 493 21.29 30.71 -21.75
C ASP A 493 22.62 30.47 -22.46
N GLU A 494 22.77 31.01 -23.68
CA GLU A 494 23.95 30.87 -24.52
C GLU A 494 25.18 31.51 -23.87
N GLU A 495 25.02 32.59 -23.10
CA GLU A 495 26.10 33.29 -22.40
C GLU A 495 26.79 32.35 -21.38
N VAL A 496 26.02 31.55 -20.62
CA VAL A 496 26.61 30.56 -19.67
C VAL A 496 27.32 29.43 -20.40
N ALA A 497 26.74 28.98 -21.52
CA ALA A 497 27.37 27.94 -22.33
C ALA A 497 28.74 28.42 -22.87
N GLU A 498 28.82 29.62 -23.40
CA GLU A 498 30.06 30.21 -23.91
C GLU A 498 31.09 30.40 -22.79
N LEU A 499 30.67 30.91 -21.62
CA LEU A 499 31.56 31.04 -20.46
C LEU A 499 32.11 29.68 -19.99
N ASN A 500 31.24 28.64 -19.97
CA ASN A 500 31.66 27.30 -19.63
C ASN A 500 32.68 26.73 -20.65
N ASP A 501 32.42 26.90 -21.94
CA ASP A 501 33.28 26.36 -23.00
C ASP A 501 34.64 27.04 -23.00
N ARG A 502 34.69 28.36 -22.77
CA ARG A 502 35.97 29.09 -22.58
C ARG A 502 36.71 28.60 -21.33
N MET A 503 36.00 28.43 -20.21
CA MET A 503 36.61 27.89 -18.99
C MET A 503 37.20 26.50 -19.22
N GLU A 504 36.44 25.59 -19.87
CA GLU A 504 36.91 24.23 -20.15
C GLU A 504 38.11 24.22 -21.12
N ALA A 505 38.13 25.09 -22.12
CA ALA A 505 39.29 25.25 -23.02
C ALA A 505 40.56 25.70 -22.28
N LEU A 506 40.43 26.67 -21.38
CA LEU A 506 41.57 27.12 -20.54
C LEU A 506 42.04 26.02 -19.57
N ILE A 507 41.10 25.25 -18.99
CA ILE A 507 41.45 24.12 -18.13
C ILE A 507 42.20 23.04 -18.92
N ASP A 508 41.76 22.73 -20.14
CA ASP A 508 42.41 21.71 -20.97
C ASP A 508 43.81 22.14 -21.40
N GLU A 509 44.01 23.41 -21.77
CA GLU A 509 45.32 23.95 -22.06
C GLU A 509 46.25 23.90 -20.83
N MET A 510 45.78 24.40 -19.67
CA MET A 510 46.53 24.37 -18.42
C MET A 510 46.78 22.96 -17.86
N SER A 511 45.95 21.98 -18.22
CA SER A 511 46.14 20.60 -17.79
C SER A 511 47.39 19.93 -18.36
N ASN A 512 48.02 20.54 -19.40
CA ASN A 512 49.29 20.10 -19.99
C ASN A 512 50.51 20.55 -19.17
N THR A 513 50.33 21.24 -18.04
CA THR A 513 51.42 21.71 -17.19
C THR A 513 52.19 20.59 -16.48
N ARG A 514 53.45 20.83 -16.21
CA ARG A 514 54.30 20.00 -15.33
C ARG A 514 54.19 20.39 -13.86
N SER A 515 53.59 21.54 -13.56
CA SER A 515 53.49 22.08 -12.21
C SER A 515 52.41 21.41 -11.40
N ILE A 516 52.79 20.69 -10.34
CA ILE A 516 51.84 20.03 -9.41
C ILE A 516 50.94 21.04 -8.70
N PRO A 517 51.42 22.19 -8.20
CA PRO A 517 50.55 23.21 -7.60
C PRO A 517 49.48 23.72 -8.56
N LEU A 518 49.81 23.92 -9.84
CA LEU A 518 48.83 24.35 -10.83
C LEU A 518 47.77 23.28 -11.11
N LEU A 519 48.16 22.02 -11.24
CA LEU A 519 47.22 20.89 -11.38
C LEU A 519 46.30 20.78 -10.17
N THR A 520 46.79 21.04 -8.97
CA THR A 520 45.97 21.01 -7.75
C THR A 520 44.96 22.16 -7.74
N ALA A 521 45.37 23.36 -8.13
CA ALA A 521 44.48 24.51 -8.24
C ALA A 521 43.38 24.31 -9.31
N LEU A 522 43.69 23.65 -10.44
CA LEU A 522 42.72 23.34 -11.49
C LEU A 522 41.57 22.43 -11.00
N ASN A 523 41.80 21.58 -10.01
CA ASN A 523 40.73 20.76 -9.41
C ASN A 523 39.69 21.60 -8.61
N ASN A 524 40.04 22.86 -8.28
CA ASN A 524 39.13 23.77 -7.59
C ASN A 524 38.05 24.36 -8.50
N TYR A 525 38.19 24.27 -9.83
CA TYR A 525 37.13 24.73 -10.74
C TYR A 525 35.84 23.96 -10.56
N PRO A 526 34.70 24.65 -10.49
CA PRO A 526 33.39 23.98 -10.42
C PRO A 526 33.03 23.36 -11.77
N VAL A 527 32.23 22.31 -11.73
CA VAL A 527 31.54 21.77 -12.92
C VAL A 527 30.21 22.50 -13.05
N ILE A 528 30.06 23.34 -14.07
CA ILE A 528 28.85 24.13 -14.28
C ILE A 528 27.78 23.28 -14.92
N ALA A 529 26.57 23.30 -14.34
CA ALA A 529 25.40 22.69 -14.95
C ALA A 529 24.69 23.72 -15.84
N VAL A 530 25.14 23.89 -17.06
CA VAL A 530 24.76 24.95 -18.02
C VAL A 530 23.27 25.12 -18.20
N HIS A 531 22.46 24.02 -18.10
CA HIS A 531 21.01 24.05 -18.36
C HIS A 531 20.15 23.92 -17.10
N ALA A 532 20.76 23.82 -15.91
CA ALA A 532 19.98 23.51 -14.69
C ALA A 532 19.25 24.73 -14.12
N HIS A 533 19.70 25.92 -14.38
CA HIS A 533 19.13 27.20 -13.91
C HIS A 533 18.03 27.75 -14.83
N VAL A 534 17.76 27.05 -15.93
CA VAL A 534 16.71 27.36 -16.91
C VAL A 534 15.55 26.36 -16.77
N ARG A 535 14.61 26.36 -17.68
CA ARG A 535 13.43 25.51 -17.66
C ARG A 535 13.79 24.01 -17.70
N PRO A 536 12.95 23.16 -17.06
CA PRO A 536 13.24 21.72 -16.95
C PRO A 536 13.09 20.99 -18.29
N PHE A 537 12.21 21.45 -19.20
CA PHE A 537 11.91 20.76 -20.45
C PHE A 537 12.27 21.61 -21.66
N ARG A 538 12.67 20.97 -22.75
CA ARG A 538 12.95 21.61 -24.04
C ARG A 538 11.65 22.06 -24.75
N ASN A 539 10.53 21.39 -24.46
CA ASN A 539 9.25 21.68 -25.11
C ASN A 539 8.48 22.77 -24.35
N TYR A 540 8.09 23.84 -25.05
CA TYR A 540 7.33 24.96 -24.50
C TYR A 540 6.03 24.55 -23.82
N TRP A 541 5.22 23.67 -24.47
CA TRP A 541 3.96 23.22 -23.95
C TRP A 541 4.07 22.45 -22.64
N LEU A 542 5.11 21.61 -22.48
CA LEU A 542 5.38 20.91 -21.23
C LEU A 542 5.74 21.86 -20.10
N ASN A 543 6.50 22.93 -20.40
CA ASN A 543 6.83 23.94 -19.40
C ASN A 543 5.58 24.72 -18.97
N MET A 544 4.74 25.11 -19.91
CA MET A 544 3.47 25.80 -19.62
C MET A 544 2.55 24.91 -18.77
N LEU A 545 2.41 23.63 -19.10
CA LEU A 545 1.62 22.67 -18.32
C LEU A 545 2.15 22.53 -16.89
N CYS A 546 3.48 22.47 -16.73
CA CYS A 546 4.10 22.45 -15.40
C CYS A 546 3.83 23.72 -14.61
N GLY A 547 3.78 24.88 -15.25
CA GLY A 547 3.45 26.15 -14.60
C GLY A 547 1.99 26.25 -14.14
N VAL A 548 1.06 25.63 -14.87
CA VAL A 548 -0.38 25.58 -14.54
C VAL A 548 -0.66 24.62 -13.37
N ILE A 549 0.06 23.48 -13.29
CA ILE A 549 -0.07 22.54 -12.18
C ILE A 549 0.72 23.07 -10.99
N VAL A 550 0.07 23.86 -10.13
CA VAL A 550 0.71 24.61 -9.02
C VAL A 550 1.73 23.81 -8.19
N PRO A 551 1.45 22.59 -7.66
CA PRO A 551 2.41 21.88 -6.84
C PRO A 551 3.68 21.48 -7.62
N VAL A 552 3.54 21.11 -8.90
CA VAL A 552 4.67 20.74 -9.78
C VAL A 552 5.44 21.99 -10.20
N GLY A 553 4.72 23.06 -10.55
CA GLY A 553 5.30 24.34 -10.92
C GLY A 553 6.12 24.97 -9.80
N LEU A 554 5.63 24.92 -8.56
CA LEU A 554 6.35 25.38 -7.37
C LEU A 554 7.62 24.57 -7.09
N PHE A 555 7.56 23.25 -7.22
CA PHE A 555 8.73 22.38 -7.05
C PHE A 555 9.85 22.75 -8.03
N PHE A 556 9.54 22.88 -9.33
CA PHE A 556 10.54 23.28 -10.32
C PHE A 556 10.98 24.74 -10.18
N TYR A 557 10.11 25.64 -9.74
CA TYR A 557 10.45 27.03 -9.45
C TYR A 557 11.53 27.13 -8.36
N PHE A 558 11.32 26.50 -7.22
CA PHE A 558 12.31 26.48 -6.13
C PHE A 558 13.60 25.79 -6.57
N ARG A 559 13.51 24.73 -7.36
CA ARG A 559 14.67 24.07 -7.95
C ARG A 559 15.47 25.03 -8.84
N ILE A 560 14.84 25.73 -9.79
CA ILE A 560 15.49 26.70 -10.66
C ILE A 560 16.14 27.81 -9.84
N TRP A 561 15.45 28.35 -8.86
CA TRP A 561 15.99 29.37 -7.97
C TRP A 561 17.21 28.87 -7.19
N ALA A 562 17.17 27.69 -6.64
CA ALA A 562 18.31 27.06 -5.97
C ALA A 562 19.52 26.89 -6.93
N PHE A 563 19.27 26.53 -8.19
CA PHE A 563 20.35 26.44 -9.20
C PHE A 563 20.92 27.82 -9.61
N ARG A 564 20.10 28.87 -9.64
CA ARG A 564 20.59 30.24 -9.87
C ARG A 564 21.51 30.70 -8.75
N ILE A 565 21.16 30.48 -7.50
CA ILE A 565 22.01 30.78 -6.34
C ILE A 565 23.32 29.98 -6.41
N ARG A 566 23.26 28.71 -6.82
CA ARG A 566 24.45 27.87 -6.99
C ARG A 566 25.34 28.38 -8.13
N LEU A 567 24.75 28.76 -9.24
CA LEU A 567 25.48 29.32 -10.37
C LEU A 567 26.25 30.59 -9.95
N ASN A 568 25.65 31.48 -9.16
CA ASN A 568 26.33 32.63 -8.60
C ASN A 568 27.56 32.23 -7.76
N LYS A 569 27.42 31.25 -6.88
CA LYS A 569 28.52 30.70 -6.08
C LYS A 569 29.61 30.04 -6.95
N ASP A 570 29.20 29.41 -8.05
CA ASP A 570 30.15 28.81 -9.00
C ASP A 570 30.92 29.88 -9.77
N MET A 571 30.29 30.99 -10.18
CA MET A 571 30.96 32.15 -10.76
C MET A 571 31.97 32.78 -9.79
N GLU A 572 31.61 33.00 -8.54
CA GLU A 572 32.53 33.49 -7.50
C GLU A 572 33.70 32.51 -7.29
N ARG A 573 33.46 31.21 -7.35
CA ARG A 573 34.51 30.21 -7.21
C ARG A 573 35.47 30.22 -8.40
N ILE A 574 34.95 30.37 -9.64
CA ILE A 574 35.79 30.54 -10.83
C ILE A 574 36.72 31.76 -10.68
N ILE A 575 36.16 32.89 -10.26
CA ILE A 575 36.93 34.13 -10.06
C ILE A 575 38.07 33.92 -9.06
N ARG A 576 37.78 33.28 -7.91
CA ARG A 576 38.81 32.96 -6.90
C ARG A 576 39.88 32.01 -7.42
N THR A 577 39.48 30.97 -8.14
CA THR A 577 40.39 29.99 -8.71
C THR A 577 41.27 30.63 -9.79
N ASN A 578 40.71 31.52 -10.61
CA ASN A 578 41.49 32.29 -11.60
C ASN A 578 42.54 33.19 -10.93
N GLU A 579 42.21 33.85 -9.82
CA GLU A 579 43.15 34.66 -9.05
C GLU A 579 44.27 33.80 -8.44
N GLU A 580 43.91 32.62 -7.87
CA GLU A 580 44.87 31.66 -7.32
C GLU A 580 45.85 31.17 -8.41
N ILE A 581 45.33 30.75 -9.55
CA ILE A 581 46.11 30.25 -10.68
C ILE A 581 47.03 31.36 -11.22
N ARG A 582 46.51 32.57 -11.38
CA ARG A 582 47.31 33.72 -11.82
C ARG A 582 48.51 34.01 -10.90
N ASN A 583 48.29 33.93 -9.59
CA ASN A 583 49.35 34.10 -8.61
C ASN A 583 50.40 32.98 -8.72
N ILE A 584 49.97 31.71 -8.90
CA ILE A 584 50.89 30.58 -9.11
C ILE A 584 51.73 30.78 -10.38
N ILE A 585 51.10 31.18 -11.49
CA ILE A 585 51.82 31.44 -12.75
C ILE A 585 52.83 32.59 -12.60
N THR A 586 52.43 33.69 -11.97
CA THR A 586 53.29 34.85 -11.77
C THR A 586 54.53 34.51 -10.91
N VAL A 587 54.33 33.75 -9.82
CA VAL A 587 55.42 33.30 -8.94
C VAL A 587 56.34 32.30 -9.67
N SER A 588 55.81 31.37 -10.42
CA SER A 588 56.61 30.41 -11.21
C SER A 588 57.41 31.13 -12.31
N TYR A 589 56.84 32.12 -12.97
CA TYR A 589 57.52 32.89 -14.04
C TYR A 589 58.61 33.73 -13.50
N THR A 590 58.45 34.36 -12.33
CA THR A 590 59.52 35.16 -11.70
C THR A 590 60.71 34.30 -11.26
N HIS A 591 60.52 33.07 -10.86
CA HIS A 591 61.59 32.12 -10.54
C HIS A 591 62.32 31.57 -11.77
N LEU A 592 61.69 31.50 -12.93
CA LEU A 592 62.32 31.06 -14.19
C LEU A 592 63.10 32.15 -14.90
N THR A 593 62.86 33.45 -14.61
CA THR A 593 63.46 34.60 -15.23
C THR A 593 64.60 35.26 -14.40
N LEU A 594 64.77 34.79 -13.14
CA LEU A 594 65.96 35.25 -12.36
C LEU A 594 67.21 34.54 -12.88
N PRO A 595 68.23 35.26 -13.31
CA PRO A 595 69.50 34.67 -13.70
C PRO A 595 70.08 33.95 -12.47
N THR A 596 70.42 32.67 -12.62
CA THR A 596 71.25 31.95 -11.65
C THR A 596 72.59 32.63 -11.55
N THR A 597 72.75 33.50 -10.56
CA THR A 597 74.01 33.97 -10.11
C THR A 597 74.65 32.99 -9.12
#